data_08169ee0e09361ac30e5ff7e9703a9cf
#
_entry.id   08169ee0e09361ac30e5ff7e9703a9cf
#
_cell.length_a   1.000
_cell.length_b   1.000
_cell.length_c   1.000
_cell.angle_alpha   90.00
_cell.angle_beta   90.00
_cell.angle_gamma   90.00
#
_symmetry.space_group_name_H-M   'P 1'
#
loop_
_entity.id
_entity.type
_entity.pdbx_description
1 polymer ?
#
loop_
_entity_poly.entity_id
_entity_poly.type
_entity_poly.pdbx_seq_one_letter_code
_entity_poly.pdbx_strand_id
1 'polypeptide(L)'
;MKKKQILVCGTGFGKIYLKAIAESKEYELMGILGKGSDRSRLLSKNLNVPMYTDIKEINQNVDAACVVVPNAAGGGNGANIAKSILAKGIPTLLEHPAHEVEIVNCIRESGSAAFMLNPFYRYIKPIRDFLEAAQIISKHAHLINASLECAIHVLYDGIDILGCALGGLSTWKLGNVAESYTTSMAGGGNRVISGIIGMVPVTFIVNTNVDRNDIDHPCLLYTSPSPRD
;
A
#
# COMPACT_ATOMS: atom_id res chain seq x y z
N MET A 1 -18.33 -8.01 -22.09
CA MET A 1 -17.21 -8.84 -21.58
C MET A 1 -17.62 -9.39 -20.23
N LYS A 2 -17.21 -10.64 -19.88
CA LYS A 2 -17.47 -11.22 -18.55
C LYS A 2 -16.60 -10.46 -17.55
N LYS A 3 -17.21 -10.03 -16.41
CA LYS A 3 -16.47 -9.36 -15.34
C LYS A 3 -15.45 -10.30 -14.69
N LYS A 4 -14.32 -9.75 -14.27
CA LYS A 4 -13.28 -10.48 -13.52
C LYS A 4 -13.70 -10.65 -12.08
N GLN A 5 -13.55 -11.86 -11.56
CA GLN A 5 -13.97 -12.26 -10.21
C GLN A 5 -12.88 -11.94 -9.20
N ILE A 6 -13.15 -11.02 -8.30
CA ILE A 6 -12.18 -10.52 -7.32
C ILE A 6 -12.53 -11.01 -5.91
N LEU A 7 -11.56 -11.60 -5.25
CA LEU A 7 -11.63 -11.90 -3.82
C LEU A 7 -11.00 -10.76 -3.02
N VAL A 8 -11.65 -10.30 -1.95
CA VAL A 8 -11.08 -9.32 -1.02
C VAL A 8 -10.83 -9.97 0.33
N CYS A 9 -9.57 -9.92 0.79
CA CYS A 9 -9.15 -10.45 2.09
C CYS A 9 -8.98 -9.29 3.07
N GLY A 10 -9.79 -9.27 4.11
CA GLY A 10 -9.82 -8.20 5.11
C GLY A 10 -10.86 -7.12 4.83
N THR A 11 -11.49 -6.62 5.90
CA THR A 11 -12.60 -5.66 5.83
C THR A 11 -12.34 -4.35 6.58
N GLY A 12 -11.15 -4.13 7.12
CA GLY A 12 -10.73 -2.86 7.70
C GLY A 12 -10.54 -1.81 6.60
N PHE A 13 -9.34 -1.62 6.18
CA PHE A 13 -8.98 -0.79 5.02
C PHE A 13 -9.57 -1.36 3.71
N GLY A 14 -9.83 -2.65 3.64
CA GLY A 14 -10.45 -3.33 2.50
C GLY A 14 -11.81 -2.77 2.05
N LYS A 15 -12.47 -1.93 2.85
CA LYS A 15 -13.70 -1.22 2.43
C LYS A 15 -13.50 -0.39 1.17
N ILE A 16 -12.32 0.20 0.98
CA ILE A 16 -11.99 0.99 -0.21
C ILE A 16 -12.00 0.10 -1.45
N TYR A 17 -11.42 -1.10 -1.35
CA TYR A 17 -11.41 -2.09 -2.43
C TYR A 17 -12.82 -2.59 -2.74
N LEU A 18 -13.61 -2.90 -1.70
CA LEU A 18 -14.99 -3.34 -1.86
C LEU A 18 -15.82 -2.29 -2.60
N LYS A 19 -15.67 -1.00 -2.24
CA LYS A 19 -16.34 0.11 -2.92
C LYS A 19 -15.89 0.23 -4.38
N ALA A 20 -14.59 0.23 -4.63
CA ALA A 20 -14.03 0.35 -5.99
C ALA A 20 -14.50 -0.80 -6.91
N ILE A 21 -14.56 -2.03 -6.38
CA ILE A 21 -15.04 -3.19 -7.14
C ILE A 21 -16.54 -3.06 -7.43
N ALA A 22 -17.35 -2.62 -6.44
CA ALA A 22 -18.78 -2.44 -6.61
C ALA A 22 -19.14 -1.40 -7.68
N GLU A 23 -18.32 -0.35 -7.81
CA GLU A 23 -18.50 0.72 -8.81
C GLU A 23 -17.91 0.35 -10.19
N SER A 24 -17.13 -0.73 -10.28
CA SER A 24 -16.44 -1.14 -11.50
C SER A 24 -17.38 -1.81 -12.52
N LYS A 25 -17.14 -1.51 -13.79
CA LYS A 25 -17.78 -2.23 -14.91
C LYS A 25 -17.02 -3.50 -15.30
N GLU A 26 -15.76 -3.63 -14.89
CA GLU A 26 -14.84 -4.70 -15.31
C GLU A 26 -14.67 -5.78 -14.25
N TYR A 27 -14.91 -5.42 -12.98
CA TYR A 27 -14.71 -6.31 -11.83
C TYR A 27 -16.03 -6.65 -11.14
N GLU A 28 -16.06 -7.81 -10.50
CA GLU A 28 -17.16 -8.28 -9.68
C GLU A 28 -16.60 -8.92 -8.41
N LEU A 29 -17.21 -8.58 -7.28
CA LEU A 29 -16.80 -9.14 -5.99
C LEU A 29 -17.29 -10.59 -5.89
N MET A 30 -16.36 -11.53 -5.84
CA MET A 30 -16.64 -12.95 -5.70
C MET A 30 -16.90 -13.36 -4.27
N GLY A 31 -16.24 -12.69 -3.32
CA GLY A 31 -16.40 -12.97 -1.90
C GLY A 31 -15.41 -12.20 -1.02
N ILE A 32 -15.59 -12.39 0.28
CA ILE A 32 -14.74 -11.78 1.31
C ILE A 32 -14.08 -12.88 2.12
N LEU A 33 -12.74 -12.83 2.27
CA LEU A 33 -12.02 -13.69 3.20
C LEU A 33 -11.69 -12.88 4.46
N GLY A 34 -12.03 -13.42 5.63
CA GLY A 34 -11.73 -12.77 6.90
C GLY A 34 -11.96 -13.69 8.09
N LYS A 35 -11.69 -13.20 9.29
CA LYS A 35 -11.81 -13.98 10.55
C LYS A 35 -13.27 -14.18 11.02
N GLY A 36 -14.28 -13.78 10.24
CA GLY A 36 -15.69 -13.96 10.61
C GLY A 36 -16.18 -12.97 11.67
N SER A 37 -15.60 -11.78 11.81
CA SER A 37 -16.11 -10.73 12.69
C SER A 37 -17.52 -10.26 12.24
N ASP A 38 -18.30 -9.71 13.16
CA ASP A 38 -19.66 -9.20 12.88
C ASP A 38 -19.64 -8.17 11.74
N ARG A 39 -18.63 -7.29 11.72
CA ARG A 39 -18.42 -6.34 10.63
C ARG A 39 -18.25 -7.04 9.28
N SER A 40 -17.43 -8.10 9.22
CA SER A 40 -17.20 -8.84 7.96
C SER A 40 -18.43 -9.58 7.51
N ARG A 41 -19.17 -10.20 8.44
CA ARG A 41 -20.44 -10.89 8.17
C ARG A 41 -21.49 -9.91 7.65
N LEU A 42 -21.61 -8.75 8.30
CA LEU A 42 -22.55 -7.71 7.88
C LEU A 42 -22.22 -7.19 6.47
N LEU A 43 -20.96 -6.95 6.17
CA LEU A 43 -20.52 -6.51 4.83
C LEU A 43 -20.81 -7.58 3.77
N SER A 44 -20.50 -8.84 4.03
CA SER A 44 -20.82 -9.97 3.14
C SER A 44 -22.31 -10.04 2.85
N LYS A 45 -23.16 -9.92 3.89
CA LYS A 45 -24.62 -9.92 3.75
C LYS A 45 -25.10 -8.71 2.93
N ASN A 46 -24.61 -7.51 3.21
CA ASN A 46 -25.04 -6.29 2.50
C ASN A 46 -24.63 -6.29 1.03
N LEU A 47 -23.48 -6.89 0.71
CA LEU A 47 -22.97 -7.02 -0.64
C LEU A 47 -23.48 -8.28 -1.36
N ASN A 48 -24.25 -9.13 -0.66
CA ASN A 48 -24.77 -10.39 -1.16
C ASN A 48 -23.69 -11.31 -1.77
N VAL A 49 -22.56 -11.46 -1.07
CA VAL A 49 -21.43 -12.29 -1.48
C VAL A 49 -21.03 -13.26 -0.37
N PRO A 50 -20.43 -14.42 -0.69
CA PRO A 50 -19.97 -15.37 0.32
C PRO A 50 -18.91 -14.79 1.24
N MET A 51 -18.95 -15.24 2.51
CA MET A 51 -17.93 -15.00 3.51
C MET A 51 -17.13 -16.28 3.72
N TYR A 52 -15.82 -16.22 3.45
CA TYR A 52 -14.88 -17.30 3.70
C TYR A 52 -14.10 -17.05 4.98
N THR A 53 -13.85 -18.09 5.76
CA THR A 53 -13.01 -18.05 6.95
C THR A 53 -11.71 -18.86 6.79
N ASP A 54 -11.69 -19.77 5.83
CA ASP A 54 -10.52 -20.54 5.45
C ASP A 54 -10.23 -20.38 3.94
N ILE A 55 -8.95 -20.24 3.60
CA ILE A 55 -8.48 -20.18 2.20
C ILE A 55 -8.83 -21.46 1.43
N LYS A 56 -8.97 -22.58 2.11
CA LYS A 56 -9.35 -23.85 1.49
C LYS A 56 -10.76 -23.83 0.90
N GLU A 57 -11.65 -23.01 1.45
CA GLU A 57 -13.03 -22.85 0.96
C GLU A 57 -13.09 -22.09 -0.38
N ILE A 58 -12.01 -21.38 -0.75
CA ILE A 58 -11.93 -20.60 -1.98
C ILE A 58 -11.77 -21.55 -3.17
N ASN A 59 -12.77 -21.56 -4.03
CA ASN A 59 -12.75 -22.33 -5.27
C ASN A 59 -11.91 -21.63 -6.35
N GLN A 60 -11.70 -22.33 -7.48
CA GLN A 60 -10.80 -21.87 -8.57
C GLN A 60 -11.37 -20.74 -9.45
N ASN A 61 -12.56 -20.22 -9.16
CA ASN A 61 -13.20 -19.20 -9.98
C ASN A 61 -12.81 -17.75 -9.61
N VAL A 62 -11.66 -17.56 -8.99
CA VAL A 62 -11.12 -16.25 -8.63
C VAL A 62 -10.10 -15.83 -9.68
N ASP A 63 -10.33 -14.72 -10.35
CA ASP A 63 -9.39 -14.15 -11.33
C ASP A 63 -8.24 -13.40 -10.65
N ALA A 64 -8.48 -12.77 -9.50
CA ALA A 64 -7.44 -12.12 -8.68
C ALA A 64 -7.90 -11.91 -7.23
N ALA A 65 -6.96 -11.74 -6.31
CA ALA A 65 -7.22 -11.44 -4.92
C ALA A 65 -6.55 -10.14 -4.48
N CYS A 66 -7.27 -9.35 -3.67
CA CYS A 66 -6.74 -8.19 -2.96
C CYS A 66 -6.59 -8.53 -1.49
N VAL A 67 -5.36 -8.67 -1.01
CA VAL A 67 -5.06 -8.96 0.39
C VAL A 67 -4.80 -7.66 1.14
N VAL A 68 -5.81 -7.24 1.91
CA VAL A 68 -5.86 -5.97 2.63
C VAL A 68 -5.90 -6.23 4.14
N VAL A 69 -5.12 -7.20 4.55
CA VAL A 69 -4.88 -7.57 5.95
C VAL A 69 -3.50 -7.05 6.33
N PRO A 70 -3.32 -6.44 7.52
CA PRO A 70 -2.01 -6.01 7.95
C PRO A 70 -0.97 -7.14 7.85
N ASN A 71 0.25 -6.81 7.42
CA ASN A 71 1.38 -7.72 7.39
C ASN A 71 2.09 -7.76 8.76
N ALA A 72 3.20 -8.48 8.89
CA ALA A 72 3.89 -8.65 10.17
C ALA A 72 4.27 -7.31 10.82
N ALA A 73 4.69 -6.32 10.05
CA ALA A 73 4.98 -4.97 10.53
C ALA A 73 3.78 -4.28 11.20
N GLY A 74 2.54 -4.65 10.81
CA GLY A 74 1.29 -4.18 11.40
C GLY A 74 0.64 -5.18 12.37
N GLY A 75 1.37 -6.21 12.81
CA GLY A 75 0.88 -7.24 13.73
C GLY A 75 -0.12 -8.23 13.11
N GLY A 76 -0.13 -8.34 11.78
CA GLY A 76 -1.03 -9.22 11.03
C GLY A 76 -0.31 -10.36 10.30
N ASN A 77 -1.04 -11.05 9.44
CA ASN A 77 -0.55 -12.17 8.64
C ASN A 77 -0.90 -12.05 7.15
N GLY A 78 -1.06 -10.83 6.66
CA GLY A 78 -1.45 -10.56 5.27
C GLY A 78 -0.57 -11.25 4.25
N ALA A 79 0.74 -11.18 4.41
CA ALA A 79 1.69 -11.82 3.51
C ALA A 79 1.55 -13.36 3.47
N ASN A 80 1.25 -14.01 4.60
CA ASN A 80 1.00 -15.45 4.62
C ASN A 80 -0.31 -15.82 3.89
N ILE A 81 -1.33 -14.98 4.01
CA ILE A 81 -2.57 -15.12 3.23
C ILE A 81 -2.27 -14.97 1.73
N ALA A 82 -1.53 -13.92 1.35
CA ALA A 82 -1.13 -13.69 -0.03
C ALA A 82 -0.35 -14.87 -0.60
N LYS A 83 0.66 -15.36 0.14
CA LYS A 83 1.44 -16.53 -0.22
C LYS A 83 0.55 -17.76 -0.47
N SER A 84 -0.40 -18.04 0.42
CA SER A 84 -1.29 -19.18 0.29
C SER A 84 -2.27 -19.07 -0.91
N ILE A 85 -2.63 -17.85 -1.30
CA ILE A 85 -3.46 -17.58 -2.48
C ILE A 85 -2.62 -17.73 -3.76
N LEU A 86 -1.40 -17.20 -3.75
CA LEU A 86 -0.44 -17.34 -4.85
C LEU A 86 -0.11 -18.80 -5.13
N ALA A 87 0.04 -19.64 -4.08
CA ALA A 87 0.24 -21.08 -4.21
C ALA A 87 -0.90 -21.80 -4.95
N LYS A 88 -2.10 -21.20 -5.00
CA LYS A 88 -3.23 -21.68 -5.81
C LYS A 88 -3.19 -21.18 -7.26
N GLY A 89 -2.16 -20.42 -7.65
CA GLY A 89 -2.05 -19.81 -8.97
C GLY A 89 -2.94 -18.58 -9.17
N ILE A 90 -3.46 -17.98 -8.11
CA ILE A 90 -4.34 -16.81 -8.17
C ILE A 90 -3.50 -15.53 -8.11
N PRO A 91 -3.54 -14.66 -9.12
CA PRO A 91 -2.92 -13.35 -9.10
C PRO A 91 -3.30 -12.56 -7.86
N THR A 92 -2.32 -11.99 -7.17
CA THR A 92 -2.54 -11.39 -5.86
C THR A 92 -1.91 -10.01 -5.75
N LEU A 93 -2.74 -9.05 -5.34
CA LEU A 93 -2.32 -7.74 -4.87
C LEU A 93 -2.25 -7.76 -3.36
N LEU A 94 -1.09 -7.43 -2.78
CA LEU A 94 -0.87 -7.31 -1.34
C LEU A 94 -0.79 -5.84 -0.95
N GLU A 95 -1.52 -5.44 0.07
CA GLU A 95 -1.44 -4.08 0.62
C GLU A 95 -0.14 -3.87 1.40
N HIS A 96 0.47 -2.71 1.19
CA HIS A 96 1.66 -2.30 1.93
C HIS A 96 1.31 -1.81 3.36
N PRO A 97 2.30 -1.63 4.26
CA PRO A 97 3.69 -2.06 4.12
C PRO A 97 3.85 -3.57 4.36
N ALA A 98 4.81 -4.18 3.68
CA ALA A 98 5.23 -5.55 3.92
C ALA A 98 6.75 -5.59 4.13
N HIS A 99 7.22 -6.53 4.97
CA HIS A 99 8.64 -6.71 5.20
C HIS A 99 9.29 -7.34 3.96
N GLU A 100 10.56 -7.00 3.70
CA GLU A 100 11.32 -7.52 2.56
C GLU A 100 11.22 -9.05 2.43
N VAL A 101 11.41 -9.78 3.54
CA VAL A 101 11.31 -11.24 3.56
C VAL A 101 9.92 -11.74 3.16
N GLU A 102 8.87 -11.03 3.55
CA GLU A 102 7.49 -11.38 3.17
C GLU A 102 7.27 -11.19 1.67
N ILE A 103 7.78 -10.10 1.11
CA ILE A 103 7.71 -9.80 -0.34
C ILE A 103 8.44 -10.89 -1.13
N VAL A 104 9.68 -11.20 -0.74
CA VAL A 104 10.49 -12.23 -1.39
C VAL A 104 9.80 -13.60 -1.34
N ASN A 105 9.19 -13.95 -0.21
CA ASN A 105 8.46 -15.21 -0.08
C ASN A 105 7.22 -15.23 -0.98
N CYS A 106 6.48 -14.13 -1.09
CA CYS A 106 5.36 -14.05 -2.04
C CYS A 106 5.82 -14.18 -3.50
N ILE A 107 6.92 -13.52 -3.88
CA ILE A 107 7.49 -13.63 -5.23
C ILE A 107 7.91 -15.08 -5.53
N ARG A 108 8.57 -15.77 -4.59
CA ARG A 108 8.97 -17.17 -4.78
C ARG A 108 7.78 -18.11 -4.94
N GLU A 109 6.72 -17.87 -4.18
CA GLU A 109 5.50 -18.68 -4.23
C GLU A 109 4.63 -18.39 -5.44
N SER A 110 4.75 -17.21 -6.04
CA SER A 110 3.85 -16.78 -7.12
C SER A 110 3.92 -17.66 -8.37
N GLY A 111 5.08 -18.27 -8.64
CA GLY A 111 5.26 -19.09 -9.82
C GLY A 111 4.94 -18.30 -11.09
N SER A 112 3.88 -18.70 -11.79
CA SER A 112 3.35 -17.99 -12.98
C SER A 112 2.25 -16.96 -12.63
N ALA A 113 1.74 -16.94 -11.40
CA ALA A 113 0.74 -15.97 -10.97
C ALA A 113 1.36 -14.59 -10.76
N ALA A 114 0.66 -13.55 -11.20
CA ALA A 114 1.12 -12.19 -10.98
C ALA A 114 1.06 -11.83 -9.48
N PHE A 115 2.13 -11.26 -8.95
CA PHE A 115 2.18 -10.67 -7.62
C PHE A 115 2.47 -9.18 -7.70
N MET A 116 1.74 -8.39 -6.93
CA MET A 116 1.93 -6.95 -6.83
C MET A 116 1.81 -6.51 -5.38
N LEU A 117 2.81 -5.76 -4.89
CA LEU A 117 2.67 -4.96 -3.68
C LEU A 117 2.07 -3.62 -4.08
N ASN A 118 0.97 -3.22 -3.42
CA ASN A 118 0.22 -2.02 -3.83
C ASN A 118 0.86 -0.73 -3.28
N PRO A 119 1.47 0.10 -4.11
CA PRO A 119 1.91 1.44 -3.73
C PRO A 119 0.78 2.43 -4.01
N PHE A 120 -0.22 2.46 -3.16
CA PHE A 120 -1.49 3.16 -3.38
C PHE A 120 -1.34 4.62 -3.85
N TYR A 121 -0.48 5.39 -3.17
CA TYR A 121 -0.44 6.84 -3.37
C TYR A 121 0.00 7.30 -4.76
N ARG A 122 0.86 6.55 -5.44
CA ARG A 122 1.31 6.93 -6.80
C ARG A 122 0.19 6.91 -7.84
N TYR A 123 -0.94 6.26 -7.54
CA TYR A 123 -2.07 6.16 -8.47
C TYR A 123 -3.11 7.27 -8.29
N ILE A 124 -3.06 8.05 -7.20
CA ILE A 124 -3.97 9.19 -7.03
C ILE A 124 -3.57 10.33 -7.97
N LYS A 125 -4.58 11.07 -8.44
CA LYS A 125 -4.40 12.07 -9.50
C LYS A 125 -3.28 13.09 -9.21
N PRO A 126 -3.22 13.77 -8.04
CA PRO A 126 -2.17 14.75 -7.78
C PRO A 126 -0.75 14.19 -7.89
N ILE A 127 -0.55 12.94 -7.43
CA ILE A 127 0.76 12.28 -7.49
C ILE A 127 1.09 11.85 -8.91
N ARG A 128 0.12 11.35 -9.67
CA ARG A 128 0.35 11.06 -11.09
C ARG A 128 0.74 12.31 -11.88
N ASP A 129 0.04 13.42 -11.67
CA ASP A 129 0.35 14.70 -12.31
C ASP A 129 1.78 15.17 -11.95
N PHE A 130 2.16 15.02 -10.66
CA PHE A 130 3.52 15.30 -10.20
C PHE A 130 4.57 14.40 -10.88
N LEU A 131 4.32 13.08 -10.94
CA LEU A 131 5.25 12.13 -11.55
C LEU A 131 5.41 12.38 -13.06
N GLU A 132 4.33 12.71 -13.75
CA GLU A 132 4.37 13.10 -15.16
C GLU A 132 5.21 14.36 -15.37
N ALA A 133 4.99 15.39 -14.56
CA ALA A 133 5.78 16.61 -14.59
C ALA A 133 7.28 16.34 -14.31
N ALA A 134 7.58 15.53 -13.29
CA ALA A 134 8.96 15.15 -12.95
C ALA A 134 9.64 14.43 -14.12
N GLN A 135 8.95 13.52 -14.79
CA GLN A 135 9.46 12.80 -15.97
C GLN A 135 9.71 13.72 -17.17
N ILE A 136 8.86 14.73 -17.37
CA ILE A 136 9.07 15.73 -18.43
C ILE A 136 10.31 16.59 -18.10
N ILE A 137 10.41 17.09 -16.87
CA ILE A 137 11.53 17.94 -16.44
C ILE A 137 12.86 17.18 -16.55
N SER A 138 12.90 15.92 -16.12
CA SER A 138 14.14 15.11 -16.13
C SER A 138 14.71 14.88 -17.52
N LYS A 139 13.92 15.04 -18.59
CA LYS A 139 14.39 14.98 -19.98
C LYS A 139 15.12 16.24 -20.43
N HIS A 140 14.91 17.35 -19.76
CA HIS A 140 15.37 18.67 -20.18
C HIS A 140 16.31 19.34 -19.16
N ALA A 141 16.35 18.85 -17.93
CA ALA A 141 17.14 19.42 -16.85
C ALA A 141 17.73 18.32 -15.95
N HIS A 142 18.92 18.57 -15.42
CA HIS A 142 19.53 17.72 -14.40
C HIS A 142 18.96 18.07 -13.02
N LEU A 143 18.50 17.05 -12.30
CA LEU A 143 18.09 17.20 -10.91
C LEU A 143 19.34 17.39 -10.04
N ILE A 144 19.41 18.49 -9.30
CA ILE A 144 20.53 18.81 -8.42
C ILE A 144 20.34 18.27 -7.00
N ASN A 145 19.10 18.13 -6.56
CA ASN A 145 18.74 17.45 -5.31
C ASN A 145 17.27 17.04 -5.32
N ALA A 146 16.90 16.18 -4.38
CA ALA A 146 15.52 15.87 -4.07
C ALA A 146 15.34 15.73 -2.56
N SER A 147 14.20 16.16 -2.05
CA SER A 147 13.83 15.98 -0.64
C SER A 147 12.46 15.33 -0.52
N LEU A 148 12.33 14.47 0.47
CA LEU A 148 11.08 13.84 0.85
C LEU A 148 10.82 14.13 2.33
N GLU A 149 9.71 14.79 2.61
CA GLU A 149 9.21 14.98 3.96
C GLU A 149 7.90 14.22 4.12
N CYS A 150 7.82 13.34 5.10
CA CYS A 150 6.63 12.53 5.33
C CYS A 150 6.56 11.99 6.75
N ALA A 151 5.37 11.54 7.14
CA ALA A 151 5.18 10.76 8.34
C ALA A 151 5.72 9.33 8.17
N ILE A 152 6.18 8.71 9.25
CA ILE A 152 6.81 7.38 9.21
C ILE A 152 5.92 6.29 8.61
N HIS A 153 4.63 6.36 8.83
CA HIS A 153 3.69 5.32 8.35
C HIS A 153 3.40 5.38 6.84
N VAL A 154 3.74 6.49 6.17
CA VAL A 154 3.66 6.65 4.71
C VAL A 154 5.03 6.74 4.04
N LEU A 155 6.10 6.43 4.78
CA LEU A 155 7.47 6.47 4.26
C LEU A 155 7.66 5.53 3.07
N TYR A 156 7.02 4.37 3.08
CA TYR A 156 7.06 3.43 1.96
C TYR A 156 6.55 4.08 0.67
N ASP A 157 5.38 4.72 0.73
CA ASP A 157 4.80 5.41 -0.42
C ASP A 157 5.66 6.60 -0.87
N GLY A 158 6.21 7.34 0.09
CA GLY A 158 7.10 8.45 -0.20
C GLY A 158 8.35 7.99 -0.97
N ILE A 159 8.96 6.88 -0.56
CA ILE A 159 10.13 6.28 -1.25
C ILE A 159 9.71 5.78 -2.64
N ASP A 160 8.56 5.14 -2.78
CA ASP A 160 8.04 4.69 -4.08
C ASP A 160 7.83 5.86 -5.04
N ILE A 161 7.19 6.95 -4.57
CA ILE A 161 6.96 8.16 -5.35
C ILE A 161 8.30 8.81 -5.76
N LEU A 162 9.23 8.95 -4.80
CA LEU A 162 10.55 9.51 -5.08
C LEU A 162 11.30 8.66 -6.12
N GLY A 163 11.27 7.33 -5.97
CA GLY A 163 11.87 6.41 -6.93
C GLY A 163 11.29 6.56 -8.32
N CYS A 164 9.97 6.67 -8.45
CA CYS A 164 9.31 6.93 -9.72
C CYS A 164 9.71 8.28 -10.32
N ALA A 165 9.81 9.33 -9.50
CA ALA A 165 10.23 10.66 -9.95
C ALA A 165 11.68 10.72 -10.43
N LEU A 166 12.56 9.94 -9.80
CA LEU A 166 13.99 9.85 -10.14
C LEU A 166 14.29 8.83 -11.26
N GLY A 167 13.29 8.11 -11.76
CA GLY A 167 13.48 7.09 -12.80
C GLY A 167 13.98 5.74 -12.26
N GLY A 168 13.97 5.52 -10.96
CA GLY A 168 14.32 4.27 -10.29
C GLY A 168 15.09 4.45 -9.00
N LEU A 169 15.24 3.34 -8.28
CA LEU A 169 16.01 3.24 -7.02
C LEU A 169 17.27 2.37 -7.20
N SER A 170 17.74 2.18 -8.42
CA SER A 170 18.71 1.14 -8.78
C SER A 170 20.12 1.30 -8.19
N THR A 171 20.52 2.49 -7.83
CA THR A 171 21.80 2.73 -7.16
C THR A 171 21.58 3.73 -6.05
N TRP A 172 21.72 3.27 -4.82
CA TRP A 172 21.53 4.15 -3.69
C TRP A 172 22.60 3.94 -2.61
N LYS A 173 22.90 5.01 -1.91
CA LYS A 173 23.73 5.00 -0.71
C LYS A 173 23.16 6.01 0.27
N LEU A 174 22.68 5.55 1.40
CA LEU A 174 22.16 6.39 2.47
C LEU A 174 23.17 6.46 3.61
N GLY A 175 23.25 7.63 4.23
CA GLY A 175 24.05 7.86 5.43
C GLY A 175 23.37 7.41 6.71
N ASN A 176 23.96 7.74 7.83
CA ASN A 176 23.38 7.46 9.14
C ASN A 176 22.15 8.34 9.40
N VAL A 177 21.24 7.81 10.21
CA VAL A 177 20.07 8.56 10.68
C VAL A 177 20.52 9.61 11.69
N ALA A 178 20.20 10.87 11.44
CA ALA A 178 20.29 11.93 12.42
C ALA A 178 18.91 12.14 13.06
N GLU A 179 18.87 12.23 14.36
CA GLU A 179 17.62 12.49 15.11
C GLU A 179 17.59 13.96 15.53
N SER A 180 16.52 14.65 15.15
CA SER A 180 16.24 16.01 15.59
C SER A 180 15.19 15.93 16.72
N TYR A 181 15.60 16.29 17.92
CA TYR A 181 14.68 16.42 19.05
C TYR A 181 14.10 17.82 19.05
N THR A 182 12.83 17.96 18.76
CA THR A 182 12.14 19.21 19.04
C THR A 182 11.87 19.31 20.55
N THR A 183 12.11 20.46 21.14
CA THR A 183 11.86 20.75 22.56
C THR A 183 10.38 20.83 22.93
N SER A 184 9.47 20.44 22.03
CA SER A 184 8.04 20.39 22.35
C SER A 184 7.76 19.19 23.26
N MET A 185 6.98 19.40 24.29
CA MET A 185 6.61 18.41 25.34
C MET A 185 5.95 17.13 24.83
N ALA A 186 5.79 16.96 23.55
CA ALA A 186 5.13 15.80 22.90
C ALA A 186 6.10 14.70 22.43
N GLY A 187 7.37 14.72 22.82
CA GLY A 187 8.23 13.51 22.80
C GLY A 187 8.56 12.88 21.44
N GLY A 188 8.39 13.56 20.34
CA GLY A 188 8.73 13.02 19.00
C GLY A 188 9.63 13.97 18.24
N GLY A 189 10.61 13.43 17.53
CA GLY A 189 11.53 14.18 16.68
C GLY A 189 11.42 13.76 15.22
N ASN A 190 11.95 14.59 14.36
CA ASN A 190 12.17 14.19 12.97
C ASN A 190 13.44 13.34 12.87
N ARG A 191 13.40 12.28 12.07
CA ARG A 191 14.58 11.56 11.63
C ARG A 191 15.00 12.08 10.26
N VAL A 192 16.24 12.45 10.14
CA VAL A 192 16.83 12.96 8.89
C VAL A 192 17.84 11.96 8.37
N ILE A 193 17.69 11.58 7.11
CA ILE A 193 18.62 10.67 6.41
C ILE A 193 19.01 11.35 5.11
N SER A 194 20.29 11.56 4.90
CA SER A 194 20.79 12.08 3.63
C SER A 194 21.58 11.02 2.87
N GLY A 195 21.59 11.13 1.56
CA GLY A 195 22.31 10.18 0.73
C GLY A 195 22.24 10.52 -0.75
N ILE A 196 22.42 9.50 -1.58
CA ILE A 196 22.39 9.59 -3.05
C ILE A 196 21.51 8.46 -3.56
N ILE A 197 20.62 8.78 -4.50
CA ILE A 197 19.87 7.80 -5.30
C ILE A 197 20.21 8.08 -6.77
N GLY A 198 20.76 7.09 -7.45
CA GLY A 198 21.36 7.31 -8.76
C GLY A 198 22.52 8.32 -8.64
N MET A 199 22.39 9.45 -9.32
CA MET A 199 23.34 10.56 -9.23
C MET A 199 22.77 11.77 -8.47
N VAL A 200 21.57 11.65 -7.88
CA VAL A 200 20.86 12.76 -7.25
C VAL A 200 21.04 12.70 -5.75
N PRO A 201 21.59 13.76 -5.11
CA PRO A 201 21.57 13.91 -3.66
C PRO A 201 20.12 13.91 -3.15
N VAL A 202 19.88 13.16 -2.09
CA VAL A 202 18.53 13.05 -1.49
C VAL A 202 18.56 13.31 0.00
N THR A 203 17.48 13.87 0.52
CA THR A 203 17.26 14.04 1.95
C THR A 203 15.84 13.57 2.31
N PHE A 204 15.77 12.67 3.28
CA PHE A 204 14.51 12.22 3.87
C PHE A 204 14.34 12.89 5.23
N ILE A 205 13.21 13.52 5.45
CA ILE A 205 12.77 14.07 6.73
C ILE A 205 11.54 13.28 7.16
N VAL A 206 11.72 12.40 8.14
CA VAL A 206 10.69 11.47 8.56
C VAL A 206 10.16 11.88 9.92
N ASN A 207 8.90 12.34 9.96
CA ASN A 207 8.23 12.64 11.22
C ASN A 207 7.79 11.34 11.90
N THR A 208 8.34 11.07 13.08
CA THR A 208 8.02 9.88 13.88
C THR A 208 6.94 10.15 14.92
N ASN A 209 6.58 11.41 15.14
CA ASN A 209 5.57 11.84 16.10
C ASN A 209 4.21 12.02 15.43
N VAL A 210 3.61 10.92 15.01
CA VAL A 210 2.31 10.95 14.36
C VAL A 210 1.30 10.29 15.29
N ASP A 211 0.37 11.08 15.80
CA ASP A 211 -0.80 10.54 16.49
C ASP A 211 -1.76 9.95 15.45
N ARG A 212 -2.06 8.65 15.59
CA ARG A 212 -3.04 7.97 14.75
C ARG A 212 -4.47 8.48 14.93
N ASN A 213 -4.72 9.22 15.99
CA ASN A 213 -6.02 9.84 16.28
C ASN A 213 -6.10 11.29 15.78
N ASP A 214 -5.03 11.82 15.22
CA ASP A 214 -5.04 13.17 14.65
C ASP A 214 -5.97 13.22 13.46
N ILE A 215 -6.85 14.21 13.45
CA ILE A 215 -7.82 14.46 12.37
C ILE A 215 -7.09 14.72 11.04
N ASP A 216 -5.92 15.32 11.10
CA ASP A 216 -5.08 15.62 9.94
C ASP A 216 -4.15 14.47 9.53
N HIS A 217 -4.32 13.30 10.14
CA HIS A 217 -3.53 12.12 9.80
C HIS A 217 -3.79 11.72 8.33
N PRO A 218 -2.78 11.65 7.45
CA PRO A 218 -2.97 11.41 6.01
C PRO A 218 -3.80 10.17 5.68
N CYS A 219 -3.66 9.09 6.47
CA CYS A 219 -4.47 7.90 6.30
C CYS A 219 -5.96 8.11 6.61
N LEU A 220 -6.31 9.10 7.44
CA LEU A 220 -7.69 9.40 7.77
C LEU A 220 -8.38 10.22 6.69
N LEU A 221 -7.65 11.06 5.98
CA LEU A 221 -8.17 11.83 4.85
C LEU A 221 -8.66 10.94 3.70
N TYR A 222 -8.13 9.73 3.57
CA TYR A 222 -8.51 8.77 2.54
C TYR A 222 -9.51 7.70 3.01
N THR A 223 -9.68 7.53 4.31
CA THR A 223 -10.57 6.49 4.87
C THR A 223 -11.88 7.03 5.41
N SER A 224 -11.99 8.32 5.62
CA SER A 224 -13.25 8.98 5.97
C SER A 224 -13.87 9.57 4.70
N PRO A 225 -15.15 9.29 4.41
CA PRO A 225 -15.89 10.16 3.52
C PRO A 225 -15.81 11.55 4.11
N SER A 226 -15.48 12.55 3.29
CA SER A 226 -15.44 13.93 3.75
C SER A 226 -16.78 14.26 4.41
N PRO A 227 -16.81 14.81 5.63
CA PRO A 227 -18.09 15.21 6.24
C PRO A 227 -18.68 16.46 5.57
N ARG A 228 -18.18 16.82 4.41
CA ARG A 228 -18.58 18.02 3.64
C ARG A 228 -19.20 17.70 2.28
N ASP A 229 -19.47 16.43 1.97
CA ASP A 229 -20.23 16.02 0.79
C ASP A 229 -21.64 15.61 1.19
#